data_dcb2d4754c12c3316e5f99b4d4f6174b
#
_entry.id   dcb2d4754c12c3316e5f99b4d4f6174b
#
_cell.length_a   1.000
_cell.length_b   1.000
_cell.length_c   1.000
_cell.angle_alpha   90.00
_cell.angle_beta   90.00
_cell.angle_gamma   90.00
#
_symmetry.space_group_name_H-M   'P 1'
#
loop_
_entity.id
_entity.type
_entity.pdbx_description
1 polymer ?
#
loop_
_entity_poly.entity_id
_entity_poly.type
_entity_poly.pdbx_seq_one_letter_code
_entity_poly.pdbx_strand_id
1 'polypeptide(L)'
;MKNKLSTNTILDGIKEGKTIAMNCYTLTDNFVKNLETVLRNILQHYEKTDLLPAIFGTTQELVNWTCLSNMRYIYYKQNELDLNNESIFKENESRFLTSINKLNSANYREYLKSNNMYVHVVFEHEVTGLNIKVHNVSDNTLNQEKYLRNYLKQAMNYTNVLDYFQDHPEDPQGKNMGLAFSIIILKESGLRPDLMRISKAGSGAYSRIEIPFVNEYQSIRDKILKDESIVPFERKSLV
;
A
#
# COMPACT_ATOMS: atom_id res chain seq x y z
N MET A 1 -6.88 -3.31 26.82
CA MET A 1 -5.60 -4.03 27.01
C MET A 1 -4.88 -4.06 25.66
N LYS A 2 -3.70 -3.42 25.57
CA LYS A 2 -2.86 -3.47 24.35
C LYS A 2 -2.09 -4.80 24.40
N ASN A 3 -2.54 -5.83 23.71
CA ASN A 3 -1.70 -7.00 23.45
C ASN A 3 -0.54 -6.54 22.55
N LYS A 4 0.60 -6.26 23.17
CA LYS A 4 1.88 -6.21 22.48
C LYS A 4 2.14 -7.67 22.06
N LEU A 5 1.92 -8.00 20.78
CA LEU A 5 2.35 -9.30 20.25
C LEU A 5 3.83 -9.44 20.59
N SER A 6 4.18 -10.43 21.40
CA SER A 6 5.59 -10.72 21.67
C SER A 6 6.22 -11.23 20.40
N THR A 7 7.51 -11.01 20.21
CA THR A 7 8.26 -11.54 19.05
C THR A 7 8.08 -13.05 18.92
N ASN A 8 8.01 -13.76 20.03
CA ASN A 8 7.76 -15.23 20.05
C ASN A 8 6.39 -15.59 19.46
N THR A 9 5.32 -14.83 19.79
CA THR A 9 3.97 -15.08 19.24
C THR A 9 3.93 -14.89 17.71
N ILE A 10 4.69 -13.93 17.18
CA ILE A 10 4.80 -13.70 15.73
C ILE A 10 5.55 -14.88 15.09
N LEU A 11 6.67 -15.31 15.66
CA LEU A 11 7.47 -16.41 15.14
C LEU A 11 6.68 -17.74 15.14
N ASP A 12 5.93 -18.02 16.20
CA ASP A 12 5.08 -19.21 16.28
C ASP A 12 3.98 -19.14 15.22
N GLY A 13 3.34 -17.98 15.05
CA GLY A 13 2.34 -17.77 14.00
C GLY A 13 2.89 -18.00 12.60
N ILE A 14 4.14 -17.53 12.31
CA ILE A 14 4.80 -17.76 11.01
C ILE A 14 5.03 -19.26 10.78
N LYS A 15 5.58 -19.97 11.79
CA LYS A 15 5.83 -21.41 11.67
C LYS A 15 4.56 -22.22 11.43
N GLU A 16 3.44 -21.78 11.98
CA GLU A 16 2.13 -22.41 11.82
C GLU A 16 1.38 -21.97 10.55
N GLY A 17 2.00 -21.12 9.69
CA GLY A 17 1.36 -20.60 8.47
C GLY A 17 0.19 -19.66 8.73
N LYS A 18 0.12 -19.04 9.92
CA LYS A 18 -0.96 -18.14 10.28
C LYS A 18 -0.81 -16.77 9.62
N THR A 19 -1.92 -16.21 9.18
CA THR A 19 -1.99 -14.82 8.72
C THR A 19 -1.57 -13.87 9.84
N ILE A 20 -0.68 -12.93 9.54
CA ILE A 20 -0.25 -11.87 10.45
C ILE A 20 -0.90 -10.57 10.03
N ALA A 21 -1.37 -9.79 11.00
CA ALA A 21 -1.98 -8.50 10.73
C ALA A 21 -1.44 -7.41 11.67
N MET A 22 -1.33 -6.20 11.11
CA MET A 22 -0.89 -5.00 11.83
C MET A 22 -1.81 -3.83 11.52
N ASN A 23 -2.01 -2.93 12.49
CA ASN A 23 -2.77 -1.71 12.31
C ASN A 23 -1.95 -0.49 12.64
N CYS A 24 -2.10 0.58 11.85
CA CYS A 24 -1.58 1.90 12.19
C CYS A 24 -2.57 3.00 11.80
N TYR A 25 -2.44 4.17 12.44
CA TYR A 25 -3.15 5.38 12.04
C TYR A 25 -2.25 6.27 11.17
N THR A 26 -0.96 6.29 11.49
CA THR A 26 0.10 7.00 10.77
C THR A 26 1.36 6.16 10.83
N LEU A 27 2.29 6.37 9.91
CA LEU A 27 3.62 5.78 9.99
C LEU A 27 4.37 6.41 11.18
N THR A 28 4.68 5.58 12.17
CA THR A 28 5.54 5.93 13.29
C THR A 28 6.78 5.06 13.24
N ASP A 29 7.91 5.52 13.81
CA ASP A 29 9.15 4.75 13.86
C ASP A 29 8.94 3.36 14.47
N ASN A 30 8.10 3.28 15.50
CA ASN A 30 7.77 2.00 16.13
C ASN A 30 6.99 1.07 15.19
N PHE A 31 6.05 1.60 14.39
CA PHE A 31 5.33 0.79 13.40
C PHE A 31 6.28 0.32 12.30
N VAL A 32 7.13 1.21 11.78
CA VAL A 32 8.11 0.91 10.73
C VAL A 32 9.08 -0.20 11.20
N LYS A 33 9.61 -0.12 12.43
CA LYS A 33 10.46 -1.16 13.02
C LYS A 33 9.73 -2.51 13.15
N ASN A 34 8.47 -2.48 13.57
CA ASN A 34 7.67 -3.69 13.71
C ASN A 34 7.35 -4.30 12.33
N LEU A 35 7.05 -3.46 11.33
CA LEU A 35 6.84 -3.88 9.94
C LEU A 35 8.07 -4.61 9.38
N GLU A 36 9.25 -4.00 9.55
CA GLU A 36 10.51 -4.62 9.15
C GLU A 36 10.74 -5.95 9.85
N THR A 37 10.47 -6.00 11.16
CA THR A 37 10.65 -7.22 11.97
C THR A 37 9.74 -8.35 11.47
N VAL A 38 8.47 -8.06 11.21
CA VAL A 38 7.51 -9.06 10.67
C VAL A 38 7.98 -9.58 9.31
N LEU A 39 8.31 -8.68 8.39
CA LEU A 39 8.78 -9.06 7.04
C LEU A 39 10.08 -9.86 7.10
N ARG A 40 11.04 -9.43 7.90
CA ARG A 40 12.31 -10.14 8.10
C ARG A 40 12.08 -11.57 8.59
N ASN A 41 11.22 -11.78 9.57
CA ASN A 41 10.93 -13.10 10.12
C ASN A 41 10.20 -14.00 9.11
N ILE A 42 9.25 -13.46 8.35
CA ILE A 42 8.57 -14.21 7.28
C ILE A 42 9.60 -14.62 6.21
N LEU A 43 10.38 -13.68 5.69
CA LEU A 43 11.35 -13.95 4.64
C LEU A 43 12.49 -14.88 5.10
N GLN A 44 12.90 -14.77 6.36
CA GLN A 44 13.89 -15.70 6.95
C GLN A 44 13.35 -17.12 7.05
N HIS A 45 12.07 -17.29 7.39
CA HIS A 45 11.40 -18.59 7.47
C HIS A 45 11.39 -19.31 6.10
N TYR A 46 11.28 -18.55 4.99
CA TYR A 46 11.25 -19.07 3.63
C TYR A 46 12.60 -18.93 2.88
N GLU A 47 13.68 -18.57 3.57
CA GLU A 47 15.03 -18.38 3.00
C GLU A 47 15.09 -17.36 1.85
N LYS A 48 14.31 -16.26 1.98
CA LYS A 48 14.17 -15.18 0.99
C LYS A 48 14.60 -13.82 1.54
N THR A 49 15.59 -13.79 2.44
CA THR A 49 16.02 -12.56 3.14
C THR A 49 16.62 -11.49 2.21
N ASP A 50 17.13 -11.90 1.07
CA ASP A 50 17.64 -11.04 -0.01
C ASP A 50 16.57 -10.10 -0.58
N LEU A 51 15.29 -10.50 -0.53
CA LEU A 51 14.16 -9.71 -0.99
C LEU A 51 13.71 -8.66 0.01
N LEU A 52 14.23 -8.68 1.25
CA LEU A 52 13.75 -7.79 2.33
C LEU A 52 13.79 -6.30 1.98
N PRO A 53 14.87 -5.74 1.41
CA PRO A 53 14.91 -4.30 1.13
C PRO A 53 13.81 -3.85 0.17
N ALA A 54 13.59 -4.60 -0.90
CA ALA A 54 12.59 -4.28 -1.91
C ALA A 54 11.15 -4.42 -1.36
N ILE A 55 10.87 -5.52 -0.66
CA ILE A 55 9.54 -5.79 -0.11
C ILE A 55 9.21 -4.82 1.03
N PHE A 56 10.18 -4.55 1.91
CA PHE A 56 9.99 -3.61 3.02
C PHE A 56 9.72 -2.19 2.50
N GLY A 57 10.58 -1.68 1.60
CA GLY A 57 10.41 -0.34 1.02
C GLY A 57 9.08 -0.19 0.30
N THR A 58 8.70 -1.16 -0.55
CA THR A 58 7.42 -1.15 -1.25
C THR A 58 6.23 -1.21 -0.29
N THR A 59 6.28 -2.07 0.73
CA THR A 59 5.20 -2.18 1.72
C THR A 59 5.06 -0.89 2.53
N GLN A 60 6.17 -0.31 2.97
CA GLN A 60 6.18 0.96 3.68
C GLN A 60 5.54 2.08 2.85
N GLU A 61 5.85 2.14 1.56
CA GLU A 61 5.29 3.13 0.65
C GLU A 61 3.78 2.94 0.43
N LEU A 62 3.31 1.70 0.27
CA LEU A 62 1.88 1.41 0.19
C LEU A 62 1.12 1.81 1.46
N VAL A 63 1.72 1.57 2.63
CA VAL A 63 1.15 2.01 3.92
C VAL A 63 1.11 3.53 4.01
N ASN A 64 2.19 4.21 3.59
CA ASN A 64 2.28 5.66 3.55
C ASN A 64 1.16 6.27 2.69
N TRP A 65 1.00 5.79 1.47
CA TRP A 65 -0.07 6.21 0.57
C TRP A 65 -1.47 6.01 1.15
N THR A 66 -1.66 4.90 1.84
CA THR A 66 -2.95 4.58 2.48
C THR A 66 -3.22 5.49 3.68
N CYS A 67 -2.19 5.82 4.47
CA CYS A 67 -2.27 6.82 5.55
C CYS A 67 -2.61 8.21 4.99
N LEU A 68 -1.91 8.63 3.92
CA LEU A 68 -2.18 9.90 3.23
C LEU A 68 -3.60 9.98 2.68
N SER A 69 -4.13 8.86 2.20
CA SER A 69 -5.52 8.79 1.74
C SER A 69 -6.53 9.08 2.86
N ASN A 70 -6.30 8.51 4.05
CA ASN A 70 -7.12 8.82 5.22
C ASN A 70 -7.02 10.30 5.64
N MET A 71 -5.81 10.86 5.62
CA MET A 71 -5.58 12.27 5.95
C MET A 71 -6.24 13.19 4.92
N ARG A 72 -6.18 12.85 3.64
CA ARG A 72 -6.83 13.59 2.56
C ARG A 72 -8.34 13.62 2.75
N TYR A 73 -8.95 12.49 3.06
CA TYR A 73 -10.37 12.43 3.37
C TYR A 73 -10.75 13.40 4.50
N ILE A 74 -9.98 13.45 5.58
CA ILE A 74 -10.19 14.37 6.70
C ILE A 74 -10.06 15.82 6.25
N TYR A 75 -9.00 16.16 5.52
CA TYR A 75 -8.74 17.51 5.03
C TYR A 75 -9.89 18.02 4.18
N TYR A 76 -10.38 17.22 3.23
CA TYR A 76 -11.49 17.59 2.36
C TYR A 76 -12.78 17.76 3.15
N LYS A 77 -13.07 16.87 4.08
CA LYS A 77 -14.23 16.96 4.95
C LYS A 77 -14.22 18.21 5.83
N GLN A 78 -13.07 18.57 6.41
CA GLN A 78 -12.93 19.75 7.26
C GLN A 78 -13.00 21.07 6.49
N ASN A 79 -12.68 21.07 5.20
CA ASN A 79 -12.75 22.25 4.34
C ASN A 79 -14.00 22.27 3.46
N GLU A 80 -14.96 21.38 3.71
CA GLU A 80 -16.22 21.27 2.95
C GLU A 80 -16.02 21.12 1.43
N LEU A 81 -14.93 20.42 1.04
CA LEU A 81 -14.55 20.17 -0.35
C LEU A 81 -15.09 18.82 -0.82
N ASP A 82 -15.63 18.79 -2.04
CA ASP A 82 -16.05 17.52 -2.66
C ASP A 82 -14.86 16.77 -3.25
N LEU A 83 -14.46 15.70 -2.57
CA LEU A 83 -13.37 14.82 -2.98
C LEU A 83 -13.67 14.06 -4.29
N ASN A 84 -14.94 13.94 -4.70
CA ASN A 84 -15.34 13.30 -5.95
C ASN A 84 -15.28 14.24 -7.16
N ASN A 85 -15.19 15.54 -6.93
CA ASN A 85 -15.01 16.52 -8.00
C ASN A 85 -13.56 16.56 -8.46
N GLU A 86 -13.29 16.18 -9.72
CA GLU A 86 -11.93 16.07 -10.26
C GLU A 86 -11.20 17.43 -10.30
N SER A 87 -11.91 18.53 -10.57
CA SER A 87 -11.31 19.89 -10.60
C SER A 87 -10.90 20.32 -9.20
N ILE A 88 -11.81 20.16 -8.23
CA ILE A 88 -11.54 20.47 -6.82
C ILE A 88 -10.38 19.61 -6.29
N PHE A 89 -10.33 18.33 -6.68
CA PHE A 89 -9.24 17.42 -6.31
C PHE A 89 -7.89 17.94 -6.79
N LYS A 90 -7.78 18.26 -8.09
CA LYS A 90 -6.52 18.77 -8.69
C LYS A 90 -6.07 20.10 -8.08
N GLU A 91 -6.99 21.03 -7.89
CA GLU A 91 -6.69 22.38 -7.36
C GLU A 91 -6.22 22.34 -5.89
N ASN A 92 -6.73 21.38 -5.10
CA ASN A 92 -6.44 21.33 -3.68
C ASN A 92 -5.34 20.34 -3.28
N GLU A 93 -4.83 19.50 -4.20
CA GLU A 93 -3.80 18.50 -3.88
C GLU A 93 -2.52 19.16 -3.31
N SER A 94 -2.02 20.22 -3.95
CA SER A 94 -0.84 20.96 -3.47
C SER A 94 -1.06 21.60 -2.10
N ARG A 95 -2.26 22.14 -1.85
CA ARG A 95 -2.63 22.72 -0.55
C ARG A 95 -2.71 21.66 0.52
N PHE A 96 -3.31 20.51 0.21
CA PHE A 96 -3.34 19.35 1.10
C PHE A 96 -1.93 18.90 1.50
N LEU A 97 -1.05 18.65 0.53
CA LEU A 97 0.34 18.24 0.79
C LEU A 97 1.11 19.27 1.63
N THR A 98 0.89 20.57 1.37
CA THR A 98 1.48 21.64 2.18
C THR A 98 0.93 21.63 3.61
N SER A 99 -0.36 21.32 3.80
CA SER A 99 -1.00 21.27 5.13
C SER A 99 -0.43 20.14 5.99
N ILE A 100 -0.17 18.98 5.39
CA ILE A 100 0.42 17.83 6.10
C ILE A 100 1.82 18.16 6.61
N ASN A 101 2.62 18.85 5.82
CA ASN A 101 3.98 19.23 6.19
C ASN A 101 4.01 20.29 7.31
N LYS A 102 2.96 21.11 7.43
CA LYS A 102 2.84 22.17 8.46
C LYS A 102 2.14 21.70 9.72
N LEU A 103 1.21 20.75 9.61
CA LEU A 103 0.46 20.23 10.73
C LEU A 103 1.27 19.14 11.44
N ASN A 104 1.45 19.33 12.73
CA ASN A 104 2.05 18.34 13.59
C ASN A 104 1.32 16.99 13.38
N SER A 105 2.01 15.97 12.90
CA SER A 105 1.46 14.64 12.62
C SER A 105 0.64 14.05 13.78
N ALA A 106 0.88 14.56 15.00
CA ALA A 106 0.15 14.22 16.21
C ALA A 106 -1.35 14.59 16.14
N ASN A 107 -1.71 15.75 15.58
CA ASN A 107 -3.10 16.20 15.51
C ASN A 107 -3.92 15.33 14.55
N TYR A 108 -3.35 14.98 13.39
CA TYR A 108 -4.00 14.03 12.48
C TYR A 108 -4.15 12.66 13.10
N ARG A 109 -3.16 12.17 13.81
CA ARG A 109 -3.21 10.87 14.48
C ARG A 109 -4.32 10.77 15.52
N GLU A 110 -4.53 11.81 16.31
CA GLU A 110 -5.61 11.89 17.30
C GLU A 110 -6.99 11.86 16.61
N TYR A 111 -7.15 12.64 15.55
CA TYR A 111 -8.38 12.65 14.76
C TYR A 111 -8.65 11.30 14.08
N LEU A 112 -7.63 10.68 13.48
CA LEU A 112 -7.74 9.35 12.88
C LEU A 112 -8.16 8.30 13.91
N LYS A 113 -7.60 8.38 15.13
CA LYS A 113 -7.97 7.49 16.23
C LYS A 113 -9.42 7.67 16.68
N SER A 114 -9.85 8.93 16.89
CA SER A 114 -11.20 9.21 17.37
C SER A 114 -12.28 8.80 16.38
N ASN A 115 -11.94 8.76 15.08
CA ASN A 115 -12.82 8.32 14.00
C ASN A 115 -12.57 6.87 13.55
N ASN A 116 -11.73 6.12 14.27
CA ASN A 116 -11.35 4.72 13.97
C ASN A 116 -10.85 4.52 12.51
N MET A 117 -10.16 5.53 11.96
CA MET A 117 -9.63 5.53 10.59
C MET A 117 -8.20 4.98 10.57
N TYR A 118 -8.06 3.68 10.63
CA TYR A 118 -6.75 3.02 10.61
C TYR A 118 -6.45 2.39 9.24
N VAL A 119 -5.17 2.12 9.04
CA VAL A 119 -4.64 1.30 7.95
C VAL A 119 -4.41 -0.10 8.49
N HIS A 120 -4.90 -1.10 7.77
CA HIS A 120 -4.75 -2.51 8.09
C HIS A 120 -3.80 -3.16 7.10
N VAL A 121 -2.74 -3.78 7.61
CA VAL A 121 -1.72 -4.49 6.82
C VAL A 121 -1.80 -5.96 7.17
N VAL A 122 -1.98 -6.80 6.16
CA VAL A 122 -2.15 -8.25 6.31
C VAL A 122 -1.08 -8.97 5.50
N PHE A 123 -0.45 -9.95 6.11
CA PHE A 123 0.57 -10.83 5.52
C PHE A 123 0.02 -12.24 5.49
N GLU A 124 -0.27 -12.74 4.30
CA GLU A 124 -0.60 -14.14 4.03
C GLU A 124 0.62 -14.76 3.38
N HIS A 125 1.14 -15.82 3.96
CA HIS A 125 2.39 -16.43 3.52
C HIS A 125 2.27 -17.95 3.45
N GLU A 126 2.92 -18.52 2.47
CA GLU A 126 3.02 -19.95 2.25
C GLU A 126 4.33 -20.27 1.51
N VAL A 127 4.66 -21.53 1.34
CA VAL A 127 5.90 -21.97 0.64
C VAL A 127 6.01 -21.45 -0.79
N THR A 128 4.88 -21.11 -1.43
CA THR A 128 4.84 -20.64 -2.80
C THR A 128 5.01 -19.14 -2.93
N GLY A 129 4.73 -18.37 -1.85
CA GLY A 129 4.84 -16.91 -1.91
C GLY A 129 4.29 -16.18 -0.69
N LEU A 130 4.45 -14.87 -0.72
CA LEU A 130 3.93 -13.92 0.26
C LEU A 130 2.97 -12.97 -0.43
N ASN A 131 1.79 -12.77 0.16
CA ASN A 131 0.78 -11.83 -0.27
C ASN A 131 0.58 -10.76 0.81
N ILE A 132 0.90 -9.51 0.48
CA ILE A 132 0.78 -8.37 1.39
C ILE A 132 -0.40 -7.53 0.93
N LYS A 133 -1.36 -7.31 1.83
CA LYS A 133 -2.55 -6.50 1.60
C LYS A 133 -2.51 -5.28 2.50
N VAL A 134 -2.75 -4.11 1.93
CA VAL A 134 -2.82 -2.85 2.67
C VAL A 134 -4.15 -2.19 2.33
N HIS A 135 -4.97 -1.95 3.32
CA HIS A 135 -6.27 -1.31 3.11
C HIS A 135 -6.65 -0.37 4.26
N ASN A 136 -7.46 0.62 3.95
CA ASN A 136 -8.05 1.51 4.91
C ASN A 136 -9.55 1.27 5.07
N VAL A 137 -10.12 1.84 6.11
CA VAL A 137 -11.55 1.73 6.44
C VAL A 137 -12.34 2.95 5.93
N SER A 138 -11.65 4.00 5.45
CA SER A 138 -12.29 5.21 4.94
C SER A 138 -12.77 5.05 3.50
N ASP A 139 -13.84 5.77 3.17
CA ASP A 139 -14.32 5.89 1.80
C ASP A 139 -13.27 6.54 0.91
N ASN A 140 -12.59 5.73 0.11
CA ASN A 140 -11.76 6.23 -0.97
C ASN A 140 -12.62 6.59 -2.15
N THR A 141 -12.39 7.79 -2.65
CA THR A 141 -13.11 8.26 -3.81
C THR A 141 -12.54 7.70 -5.10
N LEU A 142 -13.38 7.66 -6.13
CA LEU A 142 -12.97 7.29 -7.49
C LEU A 142 -11.78 8.10 -8.00
N ASN A 143 -11.66 9.37 -7.60
CA ASN A 143 -10.57 10.24 -8.04
C ASN A 143 -9.23 9.84 -7.44
N GLN A 144 -9.18 9.45 -6.17
CA GLN A 144 -7.94 8.95 -5.55
C GLN A 144 -7.48 7.65 -6.19
N GLU A 145 -8.39 6.71 -6.44
CA GLU A 145 -8.08 5.45 -7.11
C GLU A 145 -7.59 5.70 -8.54
N LYS A 146 -8.28 6.55 -9.31
CA LYS A 146 -7.91 6.93 -10.68
C LYS A 146 -6.53 7.58 -10.74
N TYR A 147 -6.27 8.53 -9.83
CA TYR A 147 -4.97 9.19 -9.73
C TYR A 147 -3.85 8.16 -9.47
N LEU A 148 -4.02 7.30 -8.48
CA LEU A 148 -3.03 6.31 -8.10
C LEU A 148 -2.79 5.25 -9.19
N ARG A 149 -3.85 4.80 -9.85
CA ARG A 149 -3.74 3.86 -10.98
C ARG A 149 -2.98 4.46 -12.16
N ASN A 150 -3.24 5.74 -12.49
CA ASN A 150 -2.53 6.43 -13.56
C ASN A 150 -1.06 6.60 -13.22
N TYR A 151 -0.75 6.98 -11.99
CA TYR A 151 0.62 7.10 -11.51
C TYR A 151 1.37 5.77 -11.59
N LEU A 152 0.77 4.67 -11.11
CA LEU A 152 1.38 3.35 -11.23
C LEU A 152 1.56 2.89 -12.67
N LYS A 153 0.59 3.18 -13.54
CA LYS A 153 0.71 2.86 -14.97
C LYS A 153 1.91 3.57 -15.60
N GLN A 154 2.16 4.82 -15.24
CA GLN A 154 3.34 5.56 -15.68
C GLN A 154 4.62 4.96 -15.09
N ALA A 155 4.65 4.71 -13.77
CA ALA A 155 5.77 4.13 -13.07
C ALA A 155 6.20 2.76 -13.62
N MET A 156 5.25 1.97 -14.15
CA MET A 156 5.56 0.67 -14.79
C MET A 156 6.49 0.79 -16.01
N ASN A 157 6.60 1.97 -16.62
CA ASN A 157 7.50 2.21 -17.76
C ASN A 157 8.95 2.46 -17.30
N TYR A 158 9.18 2.88 -16.05
CA TYR A 158 10.51 3.18 -15.55
C TYR A 158 11.31 1.91 -15.34
N THR A 159 12.54 1.91 -15.82
CA THR A 159 13.50 0.82 -15.65
C THR A 159 14.58 1.15 -14.62
N ASN A 160 14.81 2.44 -14.40
CA ASN A 160 15.78 2.94 -13.42
C ASN A 160 15.32 4.33 -12.89
N VAL A 161 16.04 4.83 -11.91
CA VAL A 161 15.74 6.11 -11.26
C VAL A 161 15.88 7.32 -12.20
N LEU A 162 16.76 7.24 -13.22
CA LEU A 162 16.96 8.35 -14.18
C LEU A 162 15.73 8.56 -15.04
N ASP A 163 15.01 7.49 -15.38
CA ASP A 163 13.77 7.60 -16.16
C ASP A 163 12.75 8.47 -15.44
N TYR A 164 12.64 8.32 -14.10
CA TYR A 164 11.78 9.17 -13.28
C TYR A 164 12.18 10.65 -13.34
N PHE A 165 13.47 10.96 -13.15
CA PHE A 165 13.93 12.35 -13.15
C PHE A 165 13.83 13.02 -14.51
N GLN A 166 13.88 12.26 -15.61
CA GLN A 166 13.64 12.80 -16.95
C GLN A 166 12.18 13.21 -17.13
N ASP A 167 11.24 12.42 -16.61
CA ASP A 167 9.80 12.70 -16.70
C ASP A 167 9.33 13.75 -15.67
N HIS A 168 10.09 13.93 -14.57
CA HIS A 168 9.74 14.80 -13.44
C HIS A 168 10.84 15.81 -13.10
N PRO A 169 11.21 16.71 -14.05
CA PRO A 169 12.24 17.74 -13.80
C PRO A 169 11.85 18.73 -12.69
N GLU A 170 10.53 18.83 -12.38
CA GLU A 170 9.99 19.63 -11.29
C GLU A 170 10.25 19.00 -9.88
N ASP A 171 10.63 17.75 -9.82
CA ASP A 171 10.95 17.03 -8.56
C ASP A 171 12.42 16.57 -8.52
N PRO A 172 13.41 17.48 -8.54
CA PRO A 172 14.83 17.13 -8.61
C PRO A 172 15.36 16.41 -7.37
N GLN A 173 14.57 16.36 -6.30
CA GLN A 173 14.90 15.68 -5.05
C GLN A 173 14.17 14.34 -4.90
N GLY A 174 13.33 13.94 -5.85
CA GLY A 174 12.57 12.69 -5.82
C GLY A 174 11.59 12.57 -4.66
N LYS A 175 11.06 13.70 -4.14
CA LYS A 175 10.15 13.70 -2.99
C LYS A 175 8.85 12.94 -3.25
N ASN A 176 8.41 12.94 -4.50
CA ASN A 176 7.18 12.27 -4.93
C ASN A 176 7.45 10.91 -5.60
N MET A 177 8.70 10.48 -5.65
CA MET A 177 9.11 9.27 -6.37
C MET A 177 8.60 7.97 -5.72
N GLY A 178 8.20 7.96 -4.45
CA GLY A 178 7.96 6.79 -3.60
C GLY A 178 7.43 5.53 -4.30
N LEU A 179 6.23 5.58 -4.91
CA LEU A 179 5.68 4.43 -5.64
C LEU A 179 6.45 4.09 -6.93
N ALA A 180 6.99 5.09 -7.64
CA ALA A 180 7.82 4.86 -8.82
C ALA A 180 9.11 4.13 -8.41
N PHE A 181 9.75 4.58 -7.33
CA PHE A 181 10.89 3.90 -6.75
C PHE A 181 10.57 2.47 -6.34
N SER A 182 9.39 2.23 -5.76
CA SER A 182 8.93 0.88 -5.41
C SER A 182 8.86 -0.04 -6.64
N ILE A 183 8.37 0.44 -7.77
CA ILE A 183 8.34 -0.31 -9.04
C ILE A 183 9.74 -0.63 -9.53
N ILE A 184 10.64 0.36 -9.50
CA ILE A 184 12.03 0.20 -9.95
C ILE A 184 12.75 -0.84 -9.09
N ILE A 185 12.69 -0.72 -7.76
CA ILE A 185 13.39 -1.65 -6.86
C ILE A 185 12.83 -3.07 -6.93
N LEU A 186 11.53 -3.24 -7.17
CA LEU A 186 10.94 -4.56 -7.42
C LEU A 186 11.52 -5.19 -8.69
N LYS A 187 11.64 -4.43 -9.79
CA LYS A 187 12.25 -4.91 -11.04
C LYS A 187 13.72 -5.28 -10.84
N GLU A 188 14.50 -4.40 -10.20
CA GLU A 188 15.92 -4.64 -9.91
C GLU A 188 16.16 -5.88 -9.03
N SER A 189 15.19 -6.20 -8.15
CA SER A 189 15.22 -7.40 -7.31
C SER A 189 14.68 -8.66 -8.02
N GLY A 190 14.41 -8.61 -9.32
CA GLY A 190 13.88 -9.73 -10.10
C GLY A 190 12.41 -10.06 -9.76
N LEU A 191 11.73 -9.18 -9.03
CA LEU A 191 10.32 -9.35 -8.69
C LEU A 191 9.41 -8.80 -9.80
N ARG A 192 8.15 -9.19 -9.76
CA ARG A 192 7.14 -8.84 -10.76
C ARG A 192 6.25 -7.69 -10.30
N PRO A 193 6.52 -6.42 -10.70
CA PRO A 193 5.67 -5.28 -10.30
C PRO A 193 4.24 -5.39 -10.83
N ASP A 194 4.01 -6.14 -11.92
CA ASP A 194 2.68 -6.43 -12.48
C ASP A 194 1.79 -7.23 -11.52
N LEU A 195 2.35 -7.84 -10.47
CA LEU A 195 1.63 -8.48 -9.38
C LEU A 195 1.20 -7.50 -8.27
N MET A 196 1.62 -6.23 -8.34
CA MET A 196 1.07 -5.17 -7.51
C MET A 196 -0.27 -4.68 -8.08
N ARG A 197 -1.27 -4.58 -7.23
CA ARG A 197 -2.63 -4.16 -7.59
C ARG A 197 -3.16 -3.12 -6.63
N ILE A 198 -3.87 -2.17 -7.18
CA ILE A 198 -4.65 -1.19 -6.42
C ILE A 198 -6.08 -1.27 -6.93
N SER A 199 -7.01 -1.39 -6.01
CA SER A 199 -8.42 -1.50 -6.30
C SER A 199 -9.26 -0.88 -5.19
N LYS A 200 -10.52 -0.67 -5.48
CA LYS A 200 -11.51 -0.36 -4.47
C LYS A 200 -12.06 -1.66 -3.90
N ALA A 201 -12.11 -1.77 -2.57
CA ALA A 201 -12.74 -2.88 -1.87
C ALA A 201 -13.81 -2.33 -0.93
N GLY A 202 -15.07 -2.50 -1.31
CA GLY A 202 -16.18 -1.83 -0.61
C GLY A 202 -16.05 -0.32 -0.70
N SER A 203 -16.04 0.37 0.45
CA SER A 203 -15.85 1.82 0.56
C SER A 203 -14.38 2.25 0.59
N GLY A 204 -13.44 1.34 0.88
CA GLY A 204 -12.03 1.67 1.12
C GLY A 204 -11.09 1.43 -0.07
N ALA A 205 -9.85 1.94 0.04
CA ALA A 205 -8.76 1.58 -0.84
C ALA A 205 -8.14 0.25 -0.41
N TYR A 206 -7.78 -0.53 -1.40
CA TYR A 206 -7.12 -1.79 -1.24
C TYR A 206 -5.92 -1.86 -2.17
N SER A 207 -4.74 -2.02 -1.62
CA SER A 207 -3.54 -2.35 -2.39
C SER A 207 -3.03 -3.72 -1.98
N ARG A 208 -2.47 -4.43 -2.96
CA ARG A 208 -1.92 -5.77 -2.78
C ARG A 208 -0.66 -5.92 -3.58
N ILE A 209 0.33 -6.57 -2.99
CA ILE A 209 1.51 -7.05 -3.70
C ILE A 209 1.67 -8.56 -3.45
N GLU A 210 1.83 -9.33 -4.51
CA GLU A 210 2.12 -10.75 -4.48
C GLU A 210 3.60 -10.96 -4.79
N ILE A 211 4.30 -11.68 -3.92
CA ILE A 211 5.73 -11.95 -3.99
C ILE A 211 5.91 -13.46 -4.19
N PRO A 212 6.19 -13.92 -5.42
CA PRO A 212 6.50 -15.32 -5.68
C PRO A 212 7.79 -15.76 -5.00
N PHE A 213 7.78 -16.94 -4.37
CA PHE A 213 8.96 -17.60 -3.83
C PHE A 213 9.45 -18.74 -4.73
N VAL A 214 8.57 -19.19 -5.65
CA VAL A 214 8.83 -20.27 -6.60
C VAL A 214 8.42 -19.84 -8.02
N ASN A 215 9.01 -20.47 -9.03
CA ASN A 215 8.75 -20.14 -10.43
C ASN A 215 7.31 -20.48 -10.86
N GLU A 216 6.73 -21.54 -10.27
CA GLU A 216 5.39 -22.04 -10.57
C GLU A 216 4.28 -21.28 -9.81
N TYR A 217 4.61 -20.12 -9.22
CA TYR A 217 3.64 -19.32 -8.49
C TYR A 217 2.44 -18.93 -9.38
N GLN A 218 1.26 -19.22 -8.89
CA GLN A 218 0.01 -18.80 -9.51
C GLN A 218 -0.54 -17.56 -8.78
N SER A 219 -0.64 -16.45 -9.51
CA SER A 219 -1.20 -15.23 -8.94
C SER A 219 -2.69 -15.43 -8.57
N ILE A 220 -3.19 -14.61 -7.65
CA ILE A 220 -4.61 -14.63 -7.30
C ILE A 220 -5.49 -14.39 -8.55
N ARG A 221 -5.00 -13.54 -9.47
CA ARG A 221 -5.69 -13.31 -10.75
C ARG A 221 -5.76 -14.58 -11.59
N ASP A 222 -4.65 -15.33 -11.68
CA ASP A 222 -4.62 -16.56 -12.47
C ASP A 222 -5.51 -17.64 -11.84
N LYS A 223 -5.54 -17.71 -10.51
CA LYS A 223 -6.46 -18.60 -9.78
C LYS A 223 -7.94 -18.26 -10.07
N ILE A 224 -8.32 -16.98 -10.03
CA ILE A 224 -9.67 -16.51 -10.34
C ILE A 224 -10.06 -16.79 -11.80
N LEU A 225 -9.13 -16.61 -12.75
CA LEU A 225 -9.41 -16.85 -14.17
C LEU A 225 -9.53 -18.34 -14.53
N LYS A 226 -8.92 -19.22 -13.74
CA LYS A 226 -9.01 -20.68 -13.92
C LYS A 226 -10.22 -21.30 -13.21
N ASP A 227 -10.76 -20.62 -12.23
CA ASP A 227 -11.93 -21.09 -11.47
C ASP A 227 -13.20 -20.58 -12.16
N GLU A 228 -13.76 -21.39 -13.07
CA GLU A 228 -15.01 -21.11 -13.78
C GLU A 228 -16.22 -20.95 -12.84
N SER A 229 -16.10 -21.36 -11.58
CA SER A 229 -17.16 -21.17 -10.55
C SER A 229 -17.19 -19.77 -9.97
N ILE A 230 -16.12 -18.98 -10.13
CA ILE A 230 -16.04 -17.58 -9.71
C ILE A 230 -16.48 -16.72 -10.88
N VAL A 231 -17.78 -16.43 -10.96
CA VAL A 231 -18.32 -15.44 -11.90
C VAL A 231 -17.56 -14.12 -11.71
N PRO A 232 -16.90 -13.58 -12.76
CA PRO A 232 -16.26 -12.28 -12.65
C PRO A 232 -17.32 -11.28 -12.18
N PHE A 233 -16.98 -10.48 -11.18
CA PHE A 233 -17.86 -9.43 -10.68
C PHE A 233 -18.26 -8.55 -11.87
N GLU A 234 -19.44 -8.80 -12.44
CA GLU A 234 -19.97 -7.99 -13.52
C GLU A 234 -20.01 -6.56 -13.06
N ARG A 235 -19.25 -5.71 -13.73
CA ARG A 235 -19.43 -4.25 -13.63
C ARG A 235 -20.85 -3.99 -14.13
N LYS A 236 -21.82 -3.92 -13.23
CA LYS A 236 -23.09 -3.31 -13.58
C LYS A 236 -22.77 -1.91 -14.04
N SER A 237 -22.84 -1.70 -15.34
CA SER A 237 -22.87 -0.38 -15.95
C SER A 237 -24.04 0.35 -15.29
N LEU A 238 -23.75 1.32 -14.46
CA LEU A 238 -24.73 2.33 -14.08
C LEU A 238 -24.98 3.13 -15.36
N VAL A 239 -26.12 2.85 -16.00
CA VAL A 239 -26.75 3.72 -16.97
C VAL A 239 -27.24 4.97 -16.26
#